data_7f4f928b4dbd0db2aa81f8502135aa6a
#
_entry.id   7f4f928b4dbd0db2aa81f8502135aa6a
#
_cell.length_a   1.000
_cell.length_b   1.000
_cell.length_c   1.000
_cell.angle_alpha   90.00
_cell.angle_beta   90.00
_cell.angle_gamma   90.00
#
_symmetry.space_group_name_H-M   'P 1'
#
loop_
_entity.id
_entity.type
_entity.pdbx_description
1 polymer ?
#
loop_
_entity_poly.entity_id
_entity_poly.type
_entity_poly.pdbx_seq_one_letter_code
_entity_poly.pdbx_strand_id
1 'polypeptide(L)'
;MKGKLRKRMNAGLRLARVAGVLLSLLAAFVHSQTSPNIEVTKLKQDFYRLTSKVPYSVNFLAYVRPEGILLVDSGQKETGNELKSVLKMIAAGSSDVKILINTHAHIDHTGGNLALAGGPLIIGSDLLRSTLRDYSYVLYEFPDSALPSVTVTDSLNVYFGDEKIRVVATPGSHDATDVIVHFTKAGIVCLGDISYGMKFPTIDAYTGDLLKYPQVIDRILTLIPDDVTIVSGHGRETSVSELRQYRDMLFNTAKLVKGGLAHGQDIETMQKEDLLKDWASYEGGFAGSRKSWIATLAIAGKPRYRGSTPGELYRVLVDGDADAAIRKYLELKRDYPDDYPFSDYQIIRTGYWLLDKGRTEDAIKLFEFCVREYPKSANGYDSLAEAHMKAGHKALAIENYEKSLELNPNNKNAEKMLRQLKVKK
;
A
#
# COMPACT_ATOMS: atom_id res chain seq x y z
N MET A 1 47.44 57.11 -11.48
CA MET A 1 46.17 56.52 -12.01
C MET A 1 46.09 54.99 -11.95
N LYS A 2 47.19 54.22 -11.88
CA LYS A 2 47.15 52.73 -11.91
C LYS A 2 46.68 52.07 -10.58
N GLY A 3 46.74 52.75 -9.43
CA GLY A 3 46.34 52.16 -8.13
C GLY A 3 44.83 52.13 -7.86
N LYS A 4 44.06 53.07 -8.43
CA LYS A 4 42.58 53.14 -8.21
C LYS A 4 41.79 52.16 -9.06
N LEU A 5 42.29 51.77 -10.27
CA LEU A 5 41.67 50.77 -11.09
C LEU A 5 41.80 49.35 -10.50
N ARG A 6 42.95 49.00 -9.89
CA ARG A 6 43.18 47.70 -9.30
C ARG A 6 42.32 47.45 -8.05
N LYS A 7 42.00 48.48 -7.26
CA LYS A 7 41.08 48.37 -6.10
C LYS A 7 39.60 48.16 -6.53
N ARG A 8 39.16 48.79 -7.65
CA ARG A 8 37.78 48.60 -8.18
C ARG A 8 37.56 47.24 -8.82
N MET A 9 38.54 46.68 -9.53
CA MET A 9 38.47 45.33 -10.06
C MET A 9 38.42 44.25 -8.97
N ASN A 10 39.19 44.40 -7.88
CA ASN A 10 39.18 43.45 -6.77
C ASN A 10 37.88 43.54 -5.93
N ALA A 11 37.20 44.68 -5.86
CA ALA A 11 35.89 44.79 -5.22
C ALA A 11 34.78 44.13 -6.05
N GLY A 12 34.81 44.27 -7.40
CA GLY A 12 33.86 43.63 -8.29
C GLY A 12 34.00 42.10 -8.29
N LEU A 13 35.24 41.55 -8.24
CA LEU A 13 35.46 40.12 -8.13
C LEU A 13 35.06 39.53 -6.76
N ARG A 14 35.17 40.30 -5.67
CA ARG A 14 34.68 39.85 -4.36
C ARG A 14 33.15 39.85 -4.27
N LEU A 15 32.46 40.84 -4.84
CA LEU A 15 31.00 40.85 -4.93
C LEU A 15 30.45 39.73 -5.81
N ALA A 16 31.07 39.42 -6.96
CA ALA A 16 30.67 38.33 -7.83
C ALA A 16 30.90 36.96 -7.16
N ARG A 17 31.96 36.79 -6.35
CA ARG A 17 32.17 35.55 -5.60
C ARG A 17 31.20 35.38 -4.43
N VAL A 18 30.83 36.45 -3.74
CA VAL A 18 29.83 36.40 -2.65
C VAL A 18 28.44 36.15 -3.23
N ALA A 19 28.07 36.74 -4.37
CA ALA A 19 26.81 36.46 -5.06
C ALA A 19 26.75 35.03 -5.58
N GLY A 20 27.86 34.51 -6.12
CA GLY A 20 27.94 33.12 -6.57
C GLY A 20 27.83 32.10 -5.44
N VAL A 21 28.41 32.38 -4.28
CA VAL A 21 28.30 31.52 -3.08
C VAL A 21 26.91 31.63 -2.45
N LEU A 22 26.27 32.82 -2.47
CA LEU A 22 24.87 32.95 -2.01
C LEU A 22 23.88 32.29 -2.93
N LEU A 23 24.09 32.32 -4.27
CA LEU A 23 23.26 31.58 -5.21
C LEU A 23 23.47 30.07 -5.13
N SER A 24 24.70 29.60 -4.88
CA SER A 24 24.96 28.16 -4.64
C SER A 24 24.44 27.68 -3.28
N LEU A 25 24.44 28.53 -2.25
CA LEU A 25 23.82 28.24 -0.96
C LEU A 25 22.28 28.28 -1.03
N LEU A 26 21.66 29.17 -1.82
CA LEU A 26 20.21 29.11 -2.08
C LEU A 26 19.81 27.88 -2.92
N ALA A 27 20.64 27.50 -3.91
CA ALA A 27 20.40 26.27 -4.66
C ALA A 27 20.61 24.99 -3.83
N ALA A 28 21.53 25.01 -2.83
CA ALA A 28 21.71 23.93 -1.88
C ALA A 28 20.61 23.88 -0.79
N PHE A 29 19.98 25.02 -0.47
CA PHE A 29 18.89 25.08 0.52
C PHE A 29 17.56 24.54 -0.01
N VAL A 30 17.37 24.42 -1.33
CA VAL A 30 16.16 23.82 -1.94
C VAL A 30 16.22 22.29 -1.92
N HIS A 31 17.34 21.66 -1.56
CA HIS A 31 17.54 20.19 -1.65
C HIS A 31 17.51 19.45 -0.31
N SER A 32 17.10 20.03 0.79
CA SER A 32 17.08 19.32 2.08
C SER A 32 16.06 19.85 3.07
N GLN A 33 14.80 19.87 2.69
CA GLN A 33 13.69 19.84 3.66
C GLN A 33 12.81 18.64 3.33
N THR A 34 13.40 17.45 3.41
CA THR A 34 12.63 16.20 3.40
C THR A 34 12.08 16.00 4.80
N SER A 35 10.77 15.81 4.90
CA SER A 35 10.16 15.17 6.03
C SER A 35 10.84 13.79 6.22
N PRO A 36 11.07 13.31 7.46
CA PRO A 36 11.79 12.06 7.67
C PRO A 36 11.15 10.85 6.99
N ASN A 37 9.81 10.86 6.80
CA ASN A 37 9.07 9.71 6.28
C ASN A 37 8.49 9.90 4.88
N ILE A 38 8.50 11.11 4.30
CA ILE A 38 8.06 11.37 2.93
C ILE A 38 9.19 12.00 2.12
N GLU A 39 9.68 11.29 1.13
CA GLU A 39 10.63 11.79 0.15
C GLU A 39 9.91 12.51 -0.99
N VAL A 40 10.45 13.64 -1.43
CA VAL A 40 9.91 14.45 -2.52
C VAL A 40 10.85 14.38 -3.72
N THR A 41 10.35 13.89 -4.85
CA THR A 41 11.07 13.87 -6.12
C THR A 41 10.32 14.71 -7.14
N LYS A 42 10.96 15.76 -7.68
CA LYS A 42 10.38 16.54 -8.75
C LYS A 42 10.53 15.80 -10.08
N LEU A 43 9.42 15.44 -10.71
CA LEU A 43 9.40 14.71 -11.99
C LEU A 43 9.44 15.66 -13.18
N LYS A 44 8.57 16.67 -13.16
CA LYS A 44 8.44 17.73 -14.17
C LYS A 44 8.10 19.05 -13.47
N GLN A 45 8.00 20.17 -14.25
CA GLN A 45 7.43 21.37 -13.71
C GLN A 45 6.06 21.06 -13.13
N ASP A 46 5.78 21.51 -11.90
CA ASP A 46 4.51 21.34 -11.17
C ASP A 46 4.13 19.90 -10.79
N PHE A 47 4.93 18.88 -11.14
CA PHE A 47 4.69 17.48 -10.81
C PHE A 47 5.74 16.94 -9.84
N TYR A 48 5.27 16.37 -8.73
CA TYR A 48 6.11 15.81 -7.67
C TYR A 48 5.65 14.40 -7.32
N ARG A 49 6.56 13.41 -7.43
CA ARG A 49 6.34 12.13 -6.77
C ARG A 49 6.69 12.29 -5.30
N LEU A 50 5.78 11.87 -4.46
CA LEU A 50 5.95 11.76 -3.01
C LEU A 50 6.07 10.28 -2.69
N THR A 51 7.09 9.89 -1.93
CA THR A 51 7.30 8.49 -1.53
C THR A 51 7.28 8.41 -0.01
N SER A 52 6.21 7.83 0.56
CA SER A 52 6.18 7.45 1.97
C SER A 52 7.13 6.27 2.19
N LYS A 53 7.78 6.22 3.36
CA LYS A 53 8.76 5.17 3.72
C LYS A 53 8.33 4.33 4.92
N VAL A 54 7.23 4.68 5.55
CA VAL A 54 6.76 4.07 6.81
C VAL A 54 5.30 3.67 6.69
N PRO A 55 4.94 2.44 7.06
CA PRO A 55 5.78 1.31 7.47
C PRO A 55 6.56 0.67 6.32
N TYR A 56 6.21 0.96 5.06
CA TYR A 56 6.87 0.53 3.83
C TYR A 56 6.74 1.60 2.75
N SER A 57 7.47 1.44 1.65
CA SER A 57 7.54 2.45 0.59
C SER A 57 6.31 2.41 -0.30
N VAL A 58 5.63 3.55 -0.48
CA VAL A 58 4.52 3.75 -1.42
C VAL A 58 4.64 5.12 -2.08
N ASN A 59 4.32 5.19 -3.36
CA ASN A 59 4.35 6.41 -4.16
C ASN A 59 2.96 7.00 -4.35
N PHE A 60 2.90 8.32 -4.36
CA PHE A 60 1.74 9.11 -4.75
C PHE A 60 2.20 10.37 -5.47
N LEU A 61 1.33 10.99 -6.28
CA LEU A 61 1.71 12.09 -7.17
C LEU A 61 0.96 13.36 -6.80
N ALA A 62 1.69 14.48 -6.64
CA ALA A 62 1.11 15.81 -6.50
C ALA A 62 1.31 16.63 -7.78
N TYR A 63 0.23 17.18 -8.33
CA TYR A 63 0.21 18.19 -9.35
C TYR A 63 -0.16 19.52 -8.72
N VAL A 64 0.79 20.46 -8.68
CA VAL A 64 0.70 21.71 -7.92
C VAL A 64 0.43 22.88 -8.88
N ARG A 65 -0.66 23.62 -8.60
CA ARG A 65 -1.06 24.79 -9.40
C ARG A 65 -1.41 25.97 -8.50
N PRO A 66 -1.49 27.20 -9.01
CA PRO A 66 -1.92 28.36 -8.22
C PRO A 66 -3.31 28.20 -7.60
N GLU A 67 -4.23 27.49 -8.26
CA GLU A 67 -5.58 27.21 -7.80
C GLU A 67 -5.67 26.11 -6.73
N GLY A 68 -4.57 25.38 -6.47
CA GLY A 68 -4.49 24.31 -5.49
C GLY A 68 -3.72 23.10 -5.98
N ILE A 69 -3.96 21.96 -5.35
CA ILE A 69 -3.26 20.70 -5.62
C ILE A 69 -4.27 19.64 -6.11
N LEU A 70 -3.91 18.90 -7.16
CA LEU A 70 -4.50 17.62 -7.47
C LEU A 70 -3.53 16.53 -7.00
N LEU A 71 -4.03 15.60 -6.19
CA LEU A 71 -3.26 14.49 -5.62
C LEU A 71 -3.75 13.17 -6.22
N VAL A 72 -2.85 12.27 -6.59
CA VAL A 72 -3.15 10.88 -6.94
C VAL A 72 -2.59 10.01 -5.85
N ASP A 73 -3.48 9.31 -5.13
CA ASP A 73 -3.27 8.63 -3.86
C ASP A 73 -2.84 9.57 -2.72
N SER A 74 -2.92 9.11 -1.51
CA SER A 74 -2.69 9.92 -0.32
C SER A 74 -1.68 9.32 0.65
N GLY A 75 -1.13 8.16 0.32
CA GLY A 75 -0.22 7.44 1.19
C GLY A 75 -0.91 6.81 2.40
N GLN A 76 -0.12 6.51 3.40
CA GLN A 76 -0.53 5.79 4.61
C GLN A 76 -1.11 6.75 5.65
N LYS A 77 -1.97 6.23 6.54
CA LYS A 77 -2.56 6.98 7.66
C LYS A 77 -1.49 7.59 8.57
N GLU A 78 -0.44 6.83 8.84
CA GLU A 78 0.67 7.18 9.74
C GLU A 78 1.41 8.44 9.28
N THR A 79 1.45 8.69 7.98
CA THR A 79 2.12 9.85 7.37
C THR A 79 1.16 10.98 7.00
N GLY A 80 -0.14 10.88 7.31
CA GLY A 80 -1.15 11.84 6.86
C GLY A 80 -0.92 13.29 7.34
N ASN A 81 -0.46 13.50 8.58
CA ASN A 81 -0.12 14.85 9.07
C ASN A 81 1.15 15.40 8.41
N GLU A 82 2.11 14.52 8.14
CA GLU A 82 3.35 14.84 7.46
C GLU A 82 3.09 15.20 5.99
N LEU A 83 2.16 14.49 5.33
CA LEU A 83 1.68 14.80 4.00
C LEU A 83 1.24 16.27 3.87
N LYS A 84 0.40 16.77 4.80
CA LYS A 84 -0.02 18.19 4.79
C LYS A 84 1.17 19.16 4.85
N SER A 85 2.18 18.84 5.65
CA SER A 85 3.39 19.66 5.77
C SER A 85 4.20 19.66 4.48
N VAL A 86 4.34 18.50 3.85
CA VAL A 86 5.03 18.33 2.56
C VAL A 86 4.29 19.07 1.43
N LEU A 87 2.96 18.92 1.36
CA LEU A 87 2.15 19.64 0.37
C LEU A 87 2.28 21.16 0.52
N LYS A 88 2.25 21.67 1.75
CA LYS A 88 2.47 23.10 2.03
C LYS A 88 3.87 23.58 1.59
N MET A 89 4.88 22.74 1.74
CA MET A 89 6.25 23.05 1.33
C MET A 89 6.35 23.13 -0.20
N ILE A 90 5.86 22.13 -0.95
CA ILE A 90 5.98 22.10 -2.41
C ILE A 90 5.08 23.12 -3.13
N ALA A 91 3.98 23.53 -2.49
CA ALA A 91 3.02 24.49 -3.01
C ALA A 91 3.19 25.91 -2.45
N ALA A 92 4.41 26.29 -2.05
CA ALA A 92 4.76 27.64 -1.60
C ALA A 92 3.83 28.23 -0.51
N GLY A 93 3.41 27.38 0.44
CA GLY A 93 2.63 27.78 1.61
C GLY A 93 1.15 27.35 1.61
N SER A 94 0.65 26.79 0.52
CA SER A 94 -0.70 26.21 0.46
C SER A 94 -0.64 24.68 0.58
N SER A 95 -1.58 24.09 1.34
CA SER A 95 -1.80 22.64 1.35
C SER A 95 -3.21 22.29 0.86
N ASP A 96 -3.82 23.17 0.07
CA ASP A 96 -5.20 23.06 -0.38
C ASP A 96 -5.34 22.02 -1.49
N VAL A 97 -5.63 20.79 -1.12
CA VAL A 97 -5.93 19.72 -2.05
C VAL A 97 -7.37 19.88 -2.54
N LYS A 98 -7.54 20.21 -3.80
CA LYS A 98 -8.85 20.39 -4.44
C LYS A 98 -9.46 19.07 -4.91
N ILE A 99 -8.60 18.20 -5.45
CA ILE A 99 -8.99 16.91 -6.03
C ILE A 99 -8.02 15.85 -5.51
N LEU A 100 -8.56 14.74 -5.05
CA LEU A 100 -7.84 13.53 -4.72
C LEU A 100 -8.38 12.39 -5.57
N ILE A 101 -7.52 11.70 -6.31
CA ILE A 101 -7.88 10.53 -7.11
C ILE A 101 -7.20 9.33 -6.47
N ASN A 102 -7.97 8.36 -5.96
CA ASN A 102 -7.40 7.12 -5.44
C ASN A 102 -7.35 6.06 -6.54
N THR A 103 -6.18 5.44 -6.72
CA THR A 103 -5.97 4.42 -7.74
C THR A 103 -6.66 3.11 -7.40
N HIS A 104 -6.65 2.69 -6.13
CA HIS A 104 -7.31 1.48 -5.64
C HIS A 104 -7.54 1.53 -4.12
N ALA A 105 -8.09 0.46 -3.53
CA ALA A 105 -8.61 0.48 -2.17
C ALA A 105 -7.56 0.23 -1.07
N HIS A 106 -6.34 -0.18 -1.39
CA HIS A 106 -5.36 -0.50 -0.35
C HIS A 106 -5.03 0.72 0.52
N ILE A 107 -4.82 0.46 1.80
CA ILE A 107 -4.71 1.50 2.82
C ILE A 107 -3.43 2.34 2.74
N ASP A 108 -2.40 1.84 2.11
CA ASP A 108 -1.19 2.60 1.81
C ASP A 108 -1.37 3.61 0.68
N HIS A 109 -2.46 3.51 -0.07
CA HIS A 109 -2.89 4.47 -1.10
C HIS A 109 -4.01 5.39 -0.62
N THR A 110 -4.83 4.94 0.33
CA THR A 110 -6.04 5.65 0.78
C THR A 110 -5.99 6.11 2.23
N GLY A 111 -5.04 5.63 3.03
CA GLY A 111 -4.96 5.94 4.47
C GLY A 111 -4.83 7.43 4.79
N GLY A 112 -4.12 8.17 3.95
CA GLY A 112 -3.99 9.63 4.06
C GLY A 112 -5.27 10.41 3.77
N ASN A 113 -6.30 9.80 3.15
CA ASN A 113 -7.62 10.42 2.97
C ASN A 113 -8.19 10.90 4.31
N LEU A 114 -7.91 10.16 5.40
CA LEU A 114 -8.36 10.52 6.76
C LEU A 114 -7.82 11.88 7.21
N ALA A 115 -6.58 12.18 6.86
CA ALA A 115 -5.98 13.47 7.20
C ALA A 115 -6.50 14.61 6.31
N LEU A 116 -7.02 14.31 5.12
CA LEU A 116 -7.56 15.25 4.14
C LEU A 116 -9.09 15.33 4.18
N ALA A 117 -9.76 14.56 5.04
CA ALA A 117 -11.21 14.44 5.12
C ALA A 117 -11.91 15.81 5.15
N GLY A 118 -12.95 15.98 4.31
CA GLY A 118 -13.72 17.21 4.20
C GLY A 118 -13.06 18.33 3.37
N GLY A 119 -11.86 18.11 2.81
CA GLY A 119 -11.18 19.07 1.93
C GLY A 119 -11.42 18.81 0.44
N PRO A 120 -10.82 17.77 -0.16
CA PRO A 120 -10.88 17.53 -1.60
C PRO A 120 -12.17 16.89 -2.08
N LEU A 121 -12.47 17.09 -3.38
CA LEU A 121 -13.32 16.18 -4.13
C LEU A 121 -12.56 14.85 -4.31
N ILE A 122 -13.07 13.74 -3.79
CA ILE A 122 -12.42 12.43 -3.91
C ILE A 122 -13.03 11.64 -5.05
N ILE A 123 -12.19 11.13 -5.94
CA ILE A 123 -12.55 10.33 -7.12
C ILE A 123 -11.93 8.93 -6.98
N GLY A 124 -12.66 7.90 -7.35
CA GLY A 124 -12.17 6.53 -7.41
C GLY A 124 -13.11 5.63 -8.20
N SER A 125 -12.84 4.33 -8.30
CA SER A 125 -13.78 3.41 -8.97
C SER A 125 -15.08 3.25 -8.16
N ASP A 126 -16.14 2.75 -8.81
CA ASP A 126 -17.43 2.49 -8.12
C ASP A 126 -17.27 1.56 -6.93
N LEU A 127 -16.43 0.52 -7.08
CA LEU A 127 -16.18 -0.44 -6.00
C LEU A 127 -15.32 0.13 -4.88
N LEU A 128 -14.50 1.16 -5.14
CA LEU A 128 -13.61 1.74 -4.14
C LEU A 128 -14.40 2.26 -2.93
N ARG A 129 -15.49 2.98 -3.17
CA ARG A 129 -16.30 3.56 -2.08
C ARG A 129 -16.86 2.48 -1.15
N SER A 130 -17.42 1.40 -1.71
CA SER A 130 -17.94 0.28 -0.92
C SER A 130 -16.83 -0.48 -0.21
N THR A 131 -15.71 -0.71 -0.90
CA THR A 131 -14.55 -1.41 -0.33
C THR A 131 -13.94 -0.64 0.85
N LEU A 132 -13.81 0.69 0.75
CA LEU A 132 -13.34 1.51 1.87
C LEU A 132 -14.34 1.55 3.04
N ARG A 133 -15.65 1.47 2.77
CA ARG A 133 -16.64 1.26 3.84
C ARG A 133 -16.45 -0.09 4.53
N ASP A 134 -16.21 -1.15 3.77
CA ASP A 134 -15.91 -2.46 4.33
C ASP A 134 -14.59 -2.43 5.12
N TYR A 135 -13.60 -1.67 4.67
CA TYR A 135 -12.35 -1.43 5.41
C TYR A 135 -12.56 -0.62 6.69
N SER A 136 -13.58 0.24 6.77
CA SER A 136 -13.91 0.95 8.01
C SER A 136 -14.15 0.01 9.19
N TYR A 137 -14.68 -1.17 8.91
CA TYR A 137 -14.84 -2.21 9.93
C TYR A 137 -13.56 -2.99 10.23
N VAL A 138 -12.54 -2.88 9.37
CA VAL A 138 -11.36 -3.79 9.40
C VAL A 138 -10.11 -3.11 9.93
N LEU A 139 -9.79 -1.92 9.44
CA LEU A 139 -8.50 -1.28 9.65
C LEU A 139 -8.62 0.16 10.14
N TYR A 140 -9.49 0.96 9.50
CA TYR A 140 -9.72 2.36 9.84
C TYR A 140 -11.19 2.70 9.64
N GLU A 141 -11.71 3.61 10.45
CA GLU A 141 -13.00 4.24 10.18
C GLU A 141 -12.80 5.35 9.16
N PHE A 142 -13.29 5.14 7.95
CA PHE A 142 -13.37 6.18 6.95
C PHE A 142 -14.70 6.93 7.11
N PRO A 143 -14.71 8.20 7.57
CA PRO A 143 -15.91 9.00 7.52
C PRO A 143 -16.32 9.24 6.06
N ASP A 144 -17.60 9.53 5.81
CA ASP A 144 -18.09 9.77 4.45
C ASP A 144 -17.32 10.86 3.69
N SER A 145 -16.76 11.83 4.43
CA SER A 145 -15.91 12.89 3.88
C SER A 145 -14.50 12.44 3.44
N ALA A 146 -14.11 11.21 3.76
CA ALA A 146 -12.84 10.58 3.32
C ALA A 146 -13.06 9.52 2.25
N LEU A 147 -14.30 9.30 1.80
CA LEU A 147 -14.67 8.34 0.77
C LEU A 147 -14.86 9.04 -0.60
N PRO A 148 -14.66 8.34 -1.73
CA PRO A 148 -14.97 8.87 -3.05
C PRO A 148 -16.39 9.43 -3.12
N SER A 149 -16.53 10.70 -3.52
CA SER A 149 -17.81 11.36 -3.79
C SER A 149 -18.16 11.37 -5.28
N VAL A 150 -17.16 11.11 -6.14
CA VAL A 150 -17.33 10.87 -7.57
C VAL A 150 -16.74 9.50 -7.90
N THR A 151 -17.52 8.67 -8.59
CA THR A 151 -17.09 7.31 -8.93
C THR A 151 -16.98 7.10 -10.43
N VAL A 152 -16.12 6.15 -10.83
CA VAL A 152 -15.78 5.82 -12.21
C VAL A 152 -16.09 4.35 -12.48
N THR A 153 -16.98 4.10 -13.44
CA THR A 153 -17.33 2.74 -13.91
C THR A 153 -16.45 2.33 -15.09
N ASP A 154 -16.22 3.25 -16.05
CA ASP A 154 -15.37 3.00 -17.22
C ASP A 154 -14.29 4.08 -17.32
N SER A 155 -14.66 5.32 -17.61
CA SER A 155 -13.71 6.44 -17.68
C SER A 155 -14.38 7.79 -17.45
N LEU A 156 -13.57 8.76 -16.97
CA LEU A 156 -13.96 10.16 -16.93
C LEU A 156 -12.75 11.07 -17.25
N ASN A 157 -13.04 12.31 -17.62
CA ASN A 157 -12.03 13.36 -17.79
C ASN A 157 -12.18 14.38 -16.67
N VAL A 158 -11.06 14.69 -16.01
CA VAL A 158 -10.92 15.79 -15.06
C VAL A 158 -10.10 16.90 -15.72
N TYR A 159 -10.54 18.15 -15.60
CA TYR A 159 -9.78 19.31 -16.05
C TYR A 159 -9.30 20.06 -14.80
N PHE A 160 -7.99 20.19 -14.64
CA PHE A 160 -7.39 20.89 -13.52
C PHE A 160 -6.10 21.58 -13.99
N GLY A 161 -5.95 22.87 -13.68
CA GLY A 161 -4.90 23.67 -14.29
C GLY A 161 -5.01 23.66 -15.81
N ASP A 162 -3.92 23.39 -16.46
CA ASP A 162 -3.84 23.26 -17.92
C ASP A 162 -3.82 21.81 -18.43
N GLU A 163 -4.11 20.86 -17.51
CA GLU A 163 -4.17 19.43 -17.82
C GLU A 163 -5.59 18.94 -18.11
N LYS A 164 -5.66 18.04 -19.10
CA LYS A 164 -6.75 17.08 -19.24
C LYS A 164 -6.28 15.76 -18.66
N ILE A 165 -6.94 15.32 -17.63
CA ILE A 165 -6.58 14.12 -16.85
C ILE A 165 -7.63 13.05 -17.15
N ARG A 166 -7.21 11.93 -17.71
CA ARG A 166 -8.11 10.79 -17.96
C ARG A 166 -7.99 9.83 -16.79
N VAL A 167 -9.12 9.50 -16.16
CA VAL A 167 -9.23 8.45 -15.15
C VAL A 167 -9.96 7.28 -15.79
N VAL A 168 -9.34 6.10 -15.83
CA VAL A 168 -9.89 4.93 -16.52
C VAL A 168 -9.90 3.73 -15.56
N ALA A 169 -11.07 3.11 -15.40
CA ALA A 169 -11.21 1.90 -14.61
C ALA A 169 -10.56 0.70 -15.32
N THR A 170 -9.75 -0.05 -14.56
CA THR A 170 -8.98 -1.20 -15.05
C THR A 170 -9.11 -2.40 -14.13
N PRO A 171 -10.34 -2.83 -13.79
CA PRO A 171 -10.56 -3.92 -12.84
C PRO A 171 -10.01 -5.25 -13.33
N GLY A 172 -9.61 -6.11 -12.40
CA GLY A 172 -9.17 -7.46 -12.70
C GLY A 172 -7.67 -7.60 -12.95
N SER A 173 -6.88 -6.68 -12.43
CA SER A 173 -5.42 -6.78 -12.35
C SER A 173 -4.97 -7.04 -10.92
N HIS A 174 -4.39 -6.03 -10.27
CA HIS A 174 -3.95 -6.08 -8.89
C HIS A 174 -5.16 -6.16 -7.92
N ASP A 175 -6.18 -5.35 -8.19
CA ASP A 175 -7.40 -5.19 -7.38
C ASP A 175 -8.61 -4.95 -8.30
N ALA A 176 -9.84 -5.23 -7.84
CA ALA A 176 -11.05 -4.92 -8.59
C ALA A 176 -11.37 -3.43 -8.61
N THR A 177 -10.76 -2.64 -7.73
CA THR A 177 -10.99 -1.19 -7.63
C THR A 177 -10.01 -0.35 -8.46
N ASP A 178 -9.07 -1.00 -9.18
CA ASP A 178 -8.00 -0.35 -9.92
C ASP A 178 -8.52 0.69 -10.93
N VAL A 179 -7.93 1.90 -10.89
CA VAL A 179 -8.01 2.91 -11.95
C VAL A 179 -6.62 3.42 -12.29
N ILE A 180 -6.41 3.80 -13.57
CA ILE A 180 -5.23 4.54 -14.00
C ILE A 180 -5.55 6.02 -14.12
N VAL A 181 -4.54 6.88 -13.90
CA VAL A 181 -4.67 8.34 -14.02
C VAL A 181 -3.63 8.86 -15.00
N HIS A 182 -4.10 9.39 -16.15
CA HIS A 182 -3.24 9.86 -17.25
C HIS A 182 -3.33 11.38 -17.41
N PHE A 183 -2.24 12.09 -17.10
CA PHE A 183 -2.04 13.51 -17.34
C PHE A 183 -1.58 13.68 -18.80
N THR A 184 -2.51 14.02 -19.69
CA THR A 184 -2.31 13.86 -21.14
C THR A 184 -1.31 14.84 -21.73
N LYS A 185 -1.21 16.06 -21.21
CA LYS A 185 -0.25 17.07 -21.65
C LYS A 185 1.13 16.84 -21.05
N ALA A 186 1.20 16.52 -19.77
CA ALA A 186 2.46 16.22 -19.11
C ALA A 186 3.08 14.89 -19.54
N GLY A 187 2.29 13.97 -20.10
CA GLY A 187 2.75 12.62 -20.44
C GLY A 187 3.19 11.85 -19.19
N ILE A 188 2.36 11.88 -18.13
CA ILE A 188 2.55 11.12 -16.90
C ILE A 188 1.34 10.21 -16.70
N VAL A 189 1.59 8.95 -16.38
CA VAL A 189 0.55 7.96 -16.07
C VAL A 189 0.81 7.33 -14.70
N CYS A 190 -0.14 7.47 -13.76
CA CYS A 190 -0.11 6.76 -12.49
C CYS A 190 -0.89 5.45 -12.66
N LEU A 191 -0.25 4.33 -12.35
CA LEU A 191 -0.82 3.00 -12.48
C LEU A 191 -1.23 2.38 -11.12
N GLY A 192 -0.95 3.07 -9.99
CA GLY A 192 -1.08 2.41 -8.70
C GLY A 192 -0.30 1.10 -8.68
N ASP A 193 -0.88 0.08 -8.09
CA ASP A 193 -0.27 -1.23 -7.91
C ASP A 193 -0.42 -2.18 -9.12
N ILE A 194 -0.93 -1.66 -10.24
CA ILE A 194 -0.80 -2.34 -11.54
C ILE A 194 0.67 -2.40 -11.98
N SER A 195 1.56 -1.61 -11.36
CA SER A 195 3.00 -1.70 -11.60
C SER A 195 3.78 -1.53 -10.29
N TYR A 196 4.79 -2.37 -10.12
CA TYR A 196 5.69 -2.39 -8.95
C TYR A 196 7.13 -1.99 -9.31
N GLY A 197 7.32 -1.04 -10.24
CA GLY A 197 8.66 -0.58 -10.60
C GLY A 197 9.59 -1.71 -11.08
N MET A 198 9.08 -2.66 -11.86
CA MET A 198 9.77 -3.86 -12.38
C MET A 198 10.09 -4.90 -11.29
N LYS A 199 9.22 -5.05 -10.28
CA LYS A 199 9.31 -6.12 -9.26
C LYS A 199 8.08 -7.03 -9.34
N PHE A 200 8.19 -8.26 -8.82
CA PHE A 200 7.03 -9.14 -8.74
C PHE A 200 5.91 -8.45 -7.94
N PRO A 201 4.67 -8.42 -8.46
CA PRO A 201 3.57 -7.77 -7.78
C PRO A 201 3.05 -8.57 -6.60
N THR A 202 2.38 -7.88 -5.69
CA THR A 202 1.33 -8.50 -4.88
C THR A 202 0.02 -8.48 -5.66
N ILE A 203 -0.89 -9.36 -5.29
CA ILE A 203 -2.24 -9.46 -5.87
C ILE A 203 -3.21 -9.51 -4.71
N ASP A 204 -4.23 -8.67 -4.74
CA ASP A 204 -5.28 -8.78 -3.74
C ASP A 204 -5.94 -10.16 -3.79
N ALA A 205 -5.98 -10.84 -2.64
CA ALA A 205 -6.41 -12.23 -2.55
C ALA A 205 -7.90 -12.43 -2.86
N TYR A 206 -8.69 -11.36 -2.76
CA TYR A 206 -10.15 -11.40 -2.90
C TYR A 206 -10.61 -10.90 -4.26
N THR A 207 -9.97 -9.86 -4.77
CA THR A 207 -10.45 -9.10 -5.91
C THR A 207 -9.48 -9.02 -7.08
N GLY A 208 -8.19 -9.26 -6.86
CA GLY A 208 -7.15 -9.28 -7.89
C GLY A 208 -7.28 -10.46 -8.87
N ASP A 209 -6.85 -10.38 -10.14
CA ASP A 209 -6.89 -11.46 -11.14
C ASP A 209 -5.57 -11.66 -11.86
N LEU A 210 -4.76 -12.52 -11.29
CA LEU A 210 -3.43 -12.82 -11.82
C LEU A 210 -3.46 -13.33 -13.27
N LEU A 211 -4.52 -14.04 -13.66
CA LEU A 211 -4.62 -14.60 -15.01
C LEU A 211 -5.10 -13.57 -16.03
N LYS A 212 -5.85 -12.57 -15.61
CA LYS A 212 -6.28 -11.45 -16.46
C LYS A 212 -5.29 -10.28 -16.45
N TYR A 213 -4.38 -10.26 -15.50
CA TYR A 213 -3.45 -9.13 -15.32
C TYR A 213 -2.69 -8.75 -16.62
N PRO A 214 -2.07 -9.72 -17.37
CA PRO A 214 -1.42 -9.37 -18.63
C PRO A 214 -2.36 -8.70 -19.64
N GLN A 215 -3.62 -9.15 -19.75
CA GLN A 215 -4.62 -8.58 -20.65
C GLN A 215 -5.05 -7.16 -20.22
N VAL A 216 -5.12 -6.90 -18.91
CA VAL A 216 -5.37 -5.54 -18.40
C VAL A 216 -4.23 -4.61 -18.79
N ILE A 217 -2.97 -5.04 -18.67
CA ILE A 217 -1.82 -4.25 -19.12
C ILE A 217 -1.86 -4.04 -20.62
N ASP A 218 -2.21 -5.05 -21.43
CA ASP A 218 -2.40 -4.90 -22.88
C ASP A 218 -3.44 -3.83 -23.20
N ARG A 219 -4.57 -3.82 -22.51
CA ARG A 219 -5.58 -2.75 -22.65
C ARG A 219 -4.99 -1.38 -22.29
N ILE A 220 -4.27 -1.25 -21.18
CA ILE A 220 -3.63 0.01 -20.76
C ILE A 220 -2.68 0.51 -21.86
N LEU A 221 -1.87 -0.38 -22.44
CA LEU A 221 -0.94 -0.05 -23.53
C LEU A 221 -1.63 0.49 -24.79
N THR A 222 -2.93 0.20 -25.00
CA THR A 222 -3.71 0.82 -26.09
C THR A 222 -4.25 2.21 -25.75
N LEU A 223 -4.25 2.59 -24.48
CA LEU A 223 -4.86 3.82 -23.97
C LEU A 223 -3.85 4.96 -23.74
N ILE A 224 -2.56 4.64 -23.69
CA ILE A 224 -1.48 5.58 -23.36
C ILE A 224 -0.46 5.67 -24.50
N PRO A 225 0.15 6.87 -24.76
CA PRO A 225 1.25 7.02 -25.71
C PRO A 225 2.53 6.29 -25.25
N ASP A 226 3.43 6.03 -26.20
CA ASP A 226 4.69 5.31 -25.92
C ASP A 226 5.74 6.15 -25.18
N ASP A 227 5.61 7.47 -25.17
CA ASP A 227 6.57 8.43 -24.61
C ASP A 227 6.21 8.94 -23.20
N VAL A 228 5.23 8.31 -22.55
CA VAL A 228 4.84 8.70 -21.19
C VAL A 228 5.81 8.17 -20.11
N THR A 229 5.89 8.90 -19.02
CA THR A 229 6.51 8.44 -17.77
C THR A 229 5.46 7.74 -16.92
N ILE A 230 5.73 6.51 -16.50
CA ILE A 230 4.84 5.73 -15.65
C ILE A 230 5.29 5.87 -14.18
N VAL A 231 4.36 6.28 -13.33
CA VAL A 231 4.51 6.30 -11.87
C VAL A 231 3.79 5.08 -11.32
N SER A 232 4.56 4.14 -10.79
CA SER A 232 4.07 2.93 -10.14
C SER A 232 3.69 3.22 -8.69
N GLY A 233 2.77 2.45 -8.11
CA GLY A 233 2.42 2.55 -6.69
C GLY A 233 3.62 2.28 -5.78
N HIS A 234 4.50 1.38 -6.22
CA HIS A 234 5.75 1.05 -5.52
C HIS A 234 6.94 1.05 -6.48
N GLY A 235 8.12 1.39 -5.93
CA GLY A 235 9.36 1.38 -6.68
C GLY A 235 9.61 2.64 -7.51
N ARG A 236 10.39 2.51 -8.57
CA ARG A 236 10.79 3.63 -9.42
C ARG A 236 9.81 3.90 -10.56
N GLU A 237 9.96 5.03 -11.21
CA GLU A 237 9.31 5.31 -12.50
C GLU A 237 9.78 4.30 -13.55
N THR A 238 8.87 4.01 -14.48
CA THR A 238 9.12 3.12 -15.61
C THR A 238 8.67 3.75 -16.93
N SER A 239 9.10 3.15 -18.03
CA SER A 239 8.68 3.49 -19.40
C SER A 239 7.61 2.53 -19.89
N VAL A 240 6.95 2.87 -20.98
CA VAL A 240 6.00 1.98 -21.67
C VAL A 240 6.69 0.70 -22.18
N SER A 241 7.96 0.81 -22.62
CA SER A 241 8.76 -0.36 -23.00
C SER A 241 8.96 -1.32 -21.83
N GLU A 242 9.25 -0.80 -20.63
CA GLU A 242 9.38 -1.60 -19.41
C GLU A 242 8.03 -2.18 -18.95
N LEU A 243 6.93 -1.45 -19.15
CA LEU A 243 5.60 -1.98 -18.87
C LEU A 243 5.27 -3.20 -19.77
N ARG A 244 5.69 -3.17 -21.05
CA ARG A 244 5.58 -4.33 -21.95
C ARG A 244 6.39 -5.51 -21.43
N GLN A 245 7.64 -5.29 -21.00
CA GLN A 245 8.48 -6.34 -20.39
C GLN A 245 7.85 -6.89 -19.12
N TYR A 246 7.26 -6.02 -18.31
CA TYR A 246 6.55 -6.42 -17.09
C TYR A 246 5.34 -7.31 -17.39
N ARG A 247 4.52 -6.95 -18.40
CA ARG A 247 3.42 -7.78 -18.91
C ARG A 247 3.94 -9.15 -19.37
N ASP A 248 5.06 -9.18 -20.12
CA ASP A 248 5.66 -10.43 -20.61
C ASP A 248 6.17 -11.31 -19.46
N MET A 249 6.74 -10.69 -18.42
CA MET A 249 7.12 -11.39 -17.19
C MET A 249 5.92 -12.08 -16.55
N LEU A 250 4.82 -11.37 -16.34
CA LEU A 250 3.59 -11.93 -15.74
C LEU A 250 3.07 -13.11 -16.54
N PHE A 251 2.98 -12.96 -17.87
CA PHE A 251 2.49 -13.99 -18.77
C PHE A 251 3.39 -15.23 -18.78
N ASN A 252 4.71 -15.05 -18.96
CA ASN A 252 5.65 -16.15 -19.11
C ASN A 252 5.86 -16.90 -17.80
N THR A 253 5.96 -16.21 -16.67
CA THR A 253 6.10 -16.87 -15.36
C THR A 253 4.84 -17.68 -15.00
N ALA A 254 3.64 -17.15 -15.30
CA ALA A 254 2.40 -17.90 -15.12
C ALA A 254 2.35 -19.16 -16.02
N LYS A 255 2.77 -19.04 -17.28
CA LYS A 255 2.83 -20.18 -18.23
C LYS A 255 3.81 -21.26 -17.75
N LEU A 256 4.99 -20.88 -17.25
CA LEU A 256 5.98 -21.82 -16.72
C LEU A 256 5.45 -22.59 -15.51
N VAL A 257 4.91 -21.90 -14.51
CA VAL A 257 4.39 -22.55 -13.30
C VAL A 257 3.20 -23.45 -13.61
N LYS A 258 2.27 -23.00 -14.47
CA LYS A 258 1.15 -23.85 -14.92
C LYS A 258 1.61 -25.07 -15.71
N GLY A 259 2.64 -24.92 -16.54
CA GLY A 259 3.29 -26.02 -17.24
C GLY A 259 3.86 -27.05 -16.26
N GLY A 260 4.61 -26.61 -15.25
CA GLY A 260 5.14 -27.48 -14.20
C GLY A 260 4.04 -28.28 -13.48
N LEU A 261 2.97 -27.59 -13.06
CA LEU A 261 1.82 -28.25 -12.43
C LEU A 261 1.15 -29.29 -13.34
N ALA A 262 0.99 -28.96 -14.63
CA ALA A 262 0.41 -29.88 -15.61
C ALA A 262 1.27 -31.14 -15.85
N HIS A 263 2.58 -31.04 -15.61
CA HIS A 263 3.51 -32.18 -15.66
C HIS A 263 3.68 -32.87 -14.30
N GLY A 264 2.86 -32.55 -13.31
CA GLY A 264 2.85 -33.21 -12.00
C GLY A 264 3.93 -32.70 -11.03
N GLN A 265 4.62 -31.60 -11.35
CA GLN A 265 5.55 -30.96 -10.39
C GLN A 265 4.73 -30.26 -9.29
N ASP A 266 5.16 -30.42 -8.04
CA ASP A 266 4.64 -29.63 -6.93
C ASP A 266 5.41 -28.30 -6.75
N ILE A 267 4.89 -27.45 -5.88
CA ILE A 267 5.48 -26.11 -5.61
C ILE A 267 6.92 -26.26 -5.11
N GLU A 268 7.17 -27.22 -4.20
CA GLU A 268 8.48 -27.41 -3.57
C GLU A 268 9.53 -27.81 -4.62
N THR A 269 9.19 -28.71 -5.52
CA THR A 269 10.04 -29.12 -6.64
C THR A 269 10.37 -27.95 -7.55
N MET A 270 9.36 -27.17 -7.99
CA MET A 270 9.58 -26.00 -8.83
C MET A 270 10.46 -24.92 -8.15
N GLN A 271 10.30 -24.74 -6.83
CA GLN A 271 11.13 -23.81 -6.03
C GLN A 271 12.57 -24.33 -5.86
N LYS A 272 12.77 -25.64 -5.71
CA LYS A 272 14.09 -26.27 -5.57
C LYS A 272 14.87 -26.23 -6.88
N GLU A 273 14.20 -26.45 -8.01
CA GLU A 273 14.77 -26.39 -9.36
C GLU A 273 14.98 -24.96 -9.87
N ASP A 274 14.54 -23.95 -9.09
CA ASP A 274 14.58 -22.54 -9.45
C ASP A 274 13.94 -22.25 -10.82
N LEU A 275 12.71 -22.75 -11.02
CA LEU A 275 11.99 -22.69 -12.28
C LEU A 275 11.97 -21.28 -12.91
N LEU A 276 12.02 -20.24 -12.09
CA LEU A 276 11.98 -18.84 -12.51
C LEU A 276 13.36 -18.14 -12.45
N LYS A 277 14.47 -18.90 -12.55
CA LYS A 277 15.85 -18.35 -12.45
C LYS A 277 16.12 -17.16 -13.39
N ASP A 278 15.55 -17.19 -14.60
CA ASP A 278 15.76 -16.12 -15.60
C ASP A 278 15.00 -14.82 -15.26
N TRP A 279 14.16 -14.86 -14.23
CA TRP A 279 13.36 -13.72 -13.74
C TRP A 279 13.89 -13.13 -12.44
N ALA A 280 15.15 -13.42 -12.07
CA ALA A 280 15.77 -12.96 -10.81
C ALA A 280 15.80 -11.44 -10.65
N SER A 281 15.86 -10.67 -11.75
CA SER A 281 15.82 -9.20 -11.72
C SER A 281 14.53 -8.61 -11.16
N TYR A 282 13.44 -9.40 -11.16
CA TYR A 282 12.14 -8.98 -10.62
C TYR A 282 11.97 -9.28 -9.13
N GLU A 283 12.95 -9.88 -8.47
CA GLU A 283 12.91 -10.10 -7.02
C GLU A 283 12.99 -8.79 -6.23
N GLY A 284 12.45 -8.80 -5.02
CA GLY A 284 12.36 -7.65 -4.14
C GLY A 284 10.92 -7.09 -4.08
N GLY A 285 10.73 -5.99 -3.36
CA GLY A 285 9.38 -5.48 -3.09
C GLY A 285 8.58 -6.42 -2.18
N PHE A 286 7.26 -6.28 -2.20
CA PHE A 286 6.36 -7.03 -1.32
C PHE A 286 6.26 -8.52 -1.63
N ALA A 287 6.23 -8.88 -2.92
CA ALA A 287 6.16 -10.29 -3.32
C ALA A 287 7.46 -11.05 -3.04
N GLY A 288 8.54 -10.34 -2.73
CA GLY A 288 9.79 -10.90 -2.22
C GLY A 288 10.57 -11.69 -3.26
N SER A 289 10.50 -13.01 -3.22
CA SER A 289 11.36 -13.91 -3.99
C SER A 289 10.63 -14.63 -5.12
N ARG A 290 11.40 -15.22 -6.07
CA ARG A 290 10.88 -16.15 -7.08
C ARG A 290 10.12 -17.32 -6.45
N LYS A 291 10.56 -17.80 -5.29
CA LYS A 291 9.87 -18.89 -4.55
C LYS A 291 8.46 -18.47 -4.12
N SER A 292 8.33 -17.26 -3.55
CA SER A 292 7.02 -16.71 -3.20
C SER A 292 6.15 -16.51 -4.44
N TRP A 293 6.75 -16.05 -5.55
CA TRP A 293 6.03 -15.82 -6.80
C TRP A 293 5.56 -17.14 -7.42
N ILE A 294 6.36 -18.21 -7.40
CA ILE A 294 5.93 -19.58 -7.81
C ILE A 294 4.71 -20.01 -7.00
N ALA A 295 4.74 -19.85 -5.67
CA ALA A 295 3.62 -20.22 -4.82
C ALA A 295 2.34 -19.42 -5.15
N THR A 296 2.48 -18.11 -5.38
CA THR A 296 1.37 -17.25 -5.81
C THR A 296 0.78 -17.70 -7.14
N LEU A 297 1.61 -17.98 -8.15
CA LEU A 297 1.17 -18.45 -9.47
C LEU A 297 0.53 -19.84 -9.43
N ALA A 298 1.03 -20.72 -8.57
CA ALA A 298 0.52 -22.08 -8.45
C ALA A 298 -0.93 -22.15 -7.92
N ILE A 299 -1.32 -21.17 -7.10
CA ILE A 299 -2.71 -21.04 -6.61
C ILE A 299 -3.59 -20.18 -7.51
N ALA A 300 -3.03 -19.49 -8.50
CA ALA A 300 -3.78 -18.67 -9.43
C ALA A 300 -4.80 -19.51 -10.23
N GLY A 301 -6.02 -19.02 -10.32
CA GLY A 301 -7.12 -19.73 -10.98
C GLY A 301 -7.91 -20.69 -10.08
N LYS A 302 -7.56 -20.83 -8.81
CA LYS A 302 -8.47 -21.41 -7.82
C LYS A 302 -9.68 -20.48 -7.64
N PRO A 303 -10.84 -21.03 -7.24
CA PRO A 303 -12.00 -20.21 -6.94
C PRO A 303 -11.62 -19.08 -5.99
N ARG A 304 -12.03 -17.86 -6.34
CA ARG A 304 -11.84 -16.72 -5.47
C ARG A 304 -12.82 -16.79 -4.35
N TYR A 305 -12.41 -16.26 -3.22
CA TYR A 305 -13.31 -16.11 -2.10
C TYR A 305 -14.45 -15.15 -2.48
N ARG A 306 -15.68 -15.49 -2.06
CA ARG A 306 -16.86 -14.66 -2.25
C ARG A 306 -16.82 -13.41 -1.38
N GLY A 307 -16.06 -13.45 -0.27
CA GLY A 307 -15.96 -12.36 0.68
C GLY A 307 -14.78 -12.48 1.63
N SER A 308 -14.65 -11.47 2.49
CA SER A 308 -13.63 -11.39 3.52
C SER A 308 -14.17 -11.96 4.83
N THR A 309 -13.55 -13.01 5.37
CA THR A 309 -13.92 -13.53 6.71
C THR A 309 -13.90 -12.43 7.77
N PRO A 310 -12.83 -11.60 7.92
CA PRO A 310 -12.88 -10.47 8.83
C PRO A 310 -14.06 -9.54 8.56
N GLY A 311 -14.35 -9.18 7.32
CA GLY A 311 -15.48 -8.30 6.98
C GLY A 311 -16.82 -8.81 7.52
N GLU A 312 -17.10 -10.12 7.39
CA GLU A 312 -18.31 -10.72 7.94
C GLU A 312 -18.31 -10.71 9.48
N LEU A 313 -17.14 -10.93 10.11
CA LEU A 313 -17.03 -10.87 11.57
C LEU A 313 -17.23 -9.44 12.10
N TYR A 314 -16.72 -8.43 11.40
CA TYR A 314 -16.92 -7.03 11.81
C TYR A 314 -18.38 -6.62 11.75
N ARG A 315 -19.13 -7.01 10.68
CA ARG A 315 -20.56 -6.72 10.58
C ARG A 315 -21.33 -7.18 11.82
N VAL A 316 -20.96 -8.35 12.32
CA VAL A 316 -21.57 -8.90 13.54
C VAL A 316 -21.07 -8.19 14.80
N LEU A 317 -19.80 -7.77 14.83
CA LEU A 317 -19.18 -7.13 15.99
C LEU A 317 -19.61 -5.67 16.20
N VAL A 318 -20.16 -5.00 15.18
CA VAL A 318 -20.69 -3.62 15.32
C VAL A 318 -21.72 -3.54 16.44
N ASP A 319 -22.69 -4.48 16.44
CA ASP A 319 -23.78 -4.50 17.42
C ASP A 319 -23.72 -5.72 18.35
N GLY A 320 -22.76 -6.64 18.14
CA GLY A 320 -22.60 -7.89 18.86
C GLY A 320 -21.27 -8.00 19.63
N ASP A 321 -21.01 -9.19 20.11
CA ASP A 321 -19.84 -9.55 20.91
C ASP A 321 -18.94 -10.58 20.22
N ALA A 322 -17.82 -10.95 20.86
CA ALA A 322 -16.91 -11.97 20.35
C ALA A 322 -17.58 -13.33 20.14
N ASP A 323 -18.53 -13.70 20.98
CA ASP A 323 -19.25 -14.97 20.84
C ASP A 323 -20.12 -14.99 19.57
N ALA A 324 -20.73 -13.86 19.21
CA ALA A 324 -21.45 -13.69 17.94
C ALA A 324 -20.50 -13.81 16.73
N ALA A 325 -19.33 -13.20 16.80
CA ALA A 325 -18.31 -13.30 15.74
C ALA A 325 -17.79 -14.75 15.61
N ILE A 326 -17.54 -15.45 16.70
CA ILE A 326 -17.14 -16.87 16.70
C ILE A 326 -18.21 -17.74 16.06
N ARG A 327 -19.48 -17.54 16.40
CA ARG A 327 -20.60 -18.26 15.76
C ARG A 327 -20.62 -18.00 14.26
N LYS A 328 -20.43 -16.75 13.84
CA LYS A 328 -20.39 -16.37 12.41
C LYS A 328 -19.22 -17.03 11.69
N TYR A 329 -18.03 -17.04 12.30
CA TYR A 329 -16.87 -17.73 11.73
C TYR A 329 -17.15 -19.22 11.48
N LEU A 330 -17.71 -19.92 12.48
CA LEU A 330 -18.03 -21.33 12.40
C LEU A 330 -19.15 -21.61 11.37
N GLU A 331 -20.16 -20.73 11.27
CA GLU A 331 -21.18 -20.78 10.24
C GLU A 331 -20.57 -20.70 8.83
N LEU A 332 -19.76 -19.66 8.58
CA LEU A 332 -19.11 -19.47 7.29
C LEU A 332 -18.21 -20.65 6.93
N LYS A 333 -17.43 -21.16 7.90
CA LYS A 333 -16.52 -22.29 7.69
C LYS A 333 -17.27 -23.59 7.38
N ARG A 334 -18.44 -23.79 7.98
CA ARG A 334 -19.29 -24.95 7.76
C ARG A 334 -20.04 -24.88 6.43
N ASP A 335 -20.67 -23.73 6.14
CA ASP A 335 -21.64 -23.59 5.05
C ASP A 335 -21.01 -23.08 3.74
N TYR A 336 -19.85 -22.39 3.85
CA TYR A 336 -19.17 -21.75 2.72
C TYR A 336 -17.63 -21.93 2.78
N PRO A 337 -17.13 -23.17 2.94
CA PRO A 337 -15.71 -23.42 3.20
C PRO A 337 -14.77 -22.93 2.09
N ASP A 338 -15.26 -22.89 0.84
CA ASP A 338 -14.50 -22.48 -0.34
C ASP A 338 -14.73 -21.01 -0.73
N ASP A 339 -15.75 -20.36 -0.16
CA ASP A 339 -16.18 -19.00 -0.50
C ASP A 339 -15.47 -17.93 0.37
N TYR A 340 -14.86 -18.33 1.48
CA TYR A 340 -14.17 -17.46 2.43
C TYR A 340 -12.80 -18.03 2.82
N PRO A 341 -11.80 -17.17 3.07
CA PRO A 341 -10.52 -17.64 3.58
C PRO A 341 -10.59 -17.93 5.08
N PHE A 342 -10.10 -19.08 5.51
CA PHE A 342 -10.02 -19.46 6.91
C PHE A 342 -8.57 -19.72 7.30
N SER A 343 -8.04 -18.85 8.19
CA SER A 343 -6.72 -18.97 8.78
C SER A 343 -6.68 -18.25 10.13
N ASP A 344 -5.64 -18.50 10.91
CA ASP A 344 -5.33 -17.76 12.13
C ASP A 344 -5.24 -16.25 11.88
N TYR A 345 -4.64 -15.84 10.75
CA TYR A 345 -4.49 -14.44 10.34
C TYR A 345 -5.83 -13.69 10.29
N GLN A 346 -6.90 -14.33 9.80
CA GLN A 346 -8.23 -13.70 9.69
C GLN A 346 -8.80 -13.38 11.07
N ILE A 347 -8.63 -14.29 12.02
CA ILE A 347 -9.10 -14.12 13.41
C ILE A 347 -8.23 -13.11 14.13
N ILE A 348 -6.90 -13.22 13.99
CA ILE A 348 -5.94 -12.31 14.61
C ILE A 348 -6.23 -10.86 14.21
N ARG A 349 -6.44 -10.62 12.94
CA ARG A 349 -6.76 -9.30 12.41
C ARG A 349 -8.03 -8.71 13.04
N THR A 350 -9.06 -9.54 13.20
CA THR A 350 -10.31 -9.15 13.86
C THR A 350 -10.10 -8.85 15.34
N GLY A 351 -9.28 -9.64 16.02
CA GLY A 351 -8.95 -9.40 17.43
C GLY A 351 -8.19 -8.10 17.67
N TYR A 352 -7.26 -7.72 16.78
CA TYR A 352 -6.58 -6.43 16.87
C TYR A 352 -7.53 -5.24 16.66
N TRP A 353 -8.51 -5.36 15.75
CA TRP A 353 -9.54 -4.34 15.62
C TRP A 353 -10.30 -4.13 16.94
N LEU A 354 -10.66 -5.22 17.64
CA LEU A 354 -11.30 -5.12 18.96
C LEU A 354 -10.41 -4.42 19.98
N LEU A 355 -9.10 -4.70 19.98
CA LEU A 355 -8.15 -4.02 20.85
C LEU A 355 -8.07 -2.52 20.56
N ASP A 356 -8.10 -2.12 19.30
CA ASP A 356 -8.10 -0.71 18.90
C ASP A 356 -9.39 0.01 19.31
N LYS A 357 -10.51 -0.70 19.37
CA LYS A 357 -11.79 -0.20 19.90
C LYS A 357 -11.89 -0.23 21.42
N GLY A 358 -10.83 -0.64 22.13
CA GLY A 358 -10.84 -0.78 23.60
C GLY A 358 -11.65 -1.98 24.09
N ARG A 359 -12.09 -2.88 23.20
CA ARG A 359 -12.88 -4.08 23.53
C ARG A 359 -11.96 -5.26 23.90
N THR A 360 -11.14 -5.06 24.91
CA THR A 360 -10.05 -5.99 25.28
C THR A 360 -10.56 -7.38 25.64
N GLU A 361 -11.66 -7.50 26.36
CA GLU A 361 -12.23 -8.80 26.75
C GLU A 361 -12.75 -9.59 25.54
N ASP A 362 -13.39 -8.91 24.60
CA ASP A 362 -13.81 -9.52 23.33
C ASP A 362 -12.62 -9.98 22.50
N ALA A 363 -11.54 -9.18 22.48
CA ALA A 363 -10.31 -9.54 21.78
C ALA A 363 -9.66 -10.80 22.40
N ILE A 364 -9.61 -10.89 23.73
CA ILE A 364 -9.11 -12.08 24.44
C ILE A 364 -9.92 -13.31 24.02
N LYS A 365 -11.25 -13.26 24.08
CA LYS A 365 -12.11 -14.36 23.67
C LYS A 365 -11.86 -14.80 22.22
N LEU A 366 -11.68 -13.83 21.33
CA LEU A 366 -11.45 -14.12 19.92
C LEU A 366 -10.04 -14.73 19.69
N PHE A 367 -9.02 -14.26 20.40
CA PHE A 367 -7.69 -14.86 20.35
C PHE A 367 -7.62 -16.25 21.03
N GLU A 368 -8.36 -16.46 22.12
CA GLU A 368 -8.56 -17.80 22.71
C GLU A 368 -9.20 -18.77 21.71
N PHE A 369 -10.21 -18.30 20.97
CA PHE A 369 -10.79 -19.07 19.87
C PHE A 369 -9.74 -19.34 18.78
N CYS A 370 -8.92 -18.34 18.41
CA CYS A 370 -7.86 -18.48 17.43
C CYS A 370 -6.87 -19.59 17.78
N VAL A 371 -6.33 -19.60 19.02
CA VAL A 371 -5.33 -20.61 19.41
C VAL A 371 -5.94 -22.00 19.61
N ARG A 372 -7.24 -22.10 19.91
CA ARG A 372 -7.99 -23.36 19.95
C ARG A 372 -8.20 -23.93 18.56
N GLU A 373 -8.56 -23.08 17.58
CA GLU A 373 -8.80 -23.48 16.21
C GLU A 373 -7.50 -23.74 15.43
N TYR A 374 -6.44 -22.98 15.76
CA TYR A 374 -5.11 -23.03 15.15
C TYR A 374 -4.02 -23.23 16.22
N PRO A 375 -3.90 -24.41 16.85
CA PRO A 375 -3.02 -24.62 18.01
C PRO A 375 -1.52 -24.55 17.70
N LYS A 376 -1.15 -24.48 16.41
CA LYS A 376 0.24 -24.29 15.95
C LYS A 376 0.55 -22.84 15.54
N SER A 377 -0.37 -21.90 15.72
CA SER A 377 -0.17 -20.50 15.41
C SER A 377 0.66 -19.78 16.47
N ALA A 378 1.95 -19.61 16.21
CA ALA A 378 2.80 -18.79 17.08
C ALA A 378 2.28 -17.34 17.19
N ASN A 379 1.75 -16.77 16.09
CA ASN A 379 1.17 -15.43 16.06
C ASN A 379 -0.12 -15.35 16.87
N GLY A 380 -0.96 -16.41 16.86
CA GLY A 380 -2.16 -16.47 17.68
C GLY A 380 -1.85 -16.37 19.17
N TYR A 381 -0.84 -17.11 19.64
CA TYR A 381 -0.39 -17.03 21.03
C TYR A 381 0.27 -15.69 21.38
N ASP A 382 1.05 -15.10 20.45
CA ASP A 382 1.63 -13.77 20.64
C ASP A 382 0.54 -12.71 20.81
N SER A 383 -0.50 -12.75 19.96
CA SER A 383 -1.63 -11.82 20.00
C SER A 383 -2.48 -12.01 21.28
N LEU A 384 -2.70 -13.24 21.71
CA LEU A 384 -3.40 -13.54 22.97
C LEU A 384 -2.60 -13.01 24.17
N ALA A 385 -1.27 -13.18 24.15
CA ALA A 385 -0.40 -12.64 25.17
C ALA A 385 -0.46 -11.12 25.26
N GLU A 386 -0.47 -10.43 24.11
CA GLU A 386 -0.61 -8.98 24.04
C GLU A 386 -1.95 -8.51 24.61
N ALA A 387 -3.04 -9.18 24.27
CA ALA A 387 -4.37 -8.85 24.80
C ALA A 387 -4.42 -9.02 26.32
N HIS A 388 -3.89 -10.14 26.84
CA HIS A 388 -3.77 -10.34 28.31
C HIS A 388 -2.88 -9.29 28.97
N MET A 389 -1.81 -8.87 28.32
CA MET A 389 -0.95 -7.80 28.85
C MET A 389 -1.71 -6.47 28.94
N LYS A 390 -2.50 -6.12 27.93
CA LYS A 390 -3.36 -4.93 27.94
C LYS A 390 -4.44 -4.99 29.01
N ALA A 391 -4.98 -6.20 29.29
CA ALA A 391 -5.94 -6.43 30.37
C ALA A 391 -5.29 -6.47 31.78
N GLY A 392 -3.96 -6.43 31.89
CA GLY A 392 -3.25 -6.55 33.17
C GLY A 392 -3.07 -7.99 33.66
N HIS A 393 -3.43 -8.99 32.89
CA HIS A 393 -3.33 -10.41 33.23
C HIS A 393 -1.90 -10.93 33.01
N LYS A 394 -0.96 -10.43 33.83
CA LYS A 394 0.48 -10.67 33.70
C LYS A 394 0.89 -12.14 33.56
N ALA A 395 0.30 -13.01 34.35
CA ALA A 395 0.65 -14.44 34.33
C ALA A 395 0.26 -15.10 33.00
N LEU A 396 -0.96 -14.84 32.51
CA LEU A 396 -1.44 -15.36 31.25
C LEU A 396 -0.67 -14.77 30.04
N ALA A 397 -0.28 -13.50 30.12
CA ALA A 397 0.57 -12.90 29.10
C ALA A 397 1.93 -13.62 28.99
N ILE A 398 2.57 -13.92 30.11
CA ILE A 398 3.84 -14.67 30.16
C ILE A 398 3.67 -16.06 29.55
N GLU A 399 2.68 -16.81 29.98
CA GLU A 399 2.39 -18.16 29.49
C GLU A 399 2.23 -18.21 27.97
N ASN A 400 1.44 -17.29 27.41
CA ASN A 400 1.17 -17.25 25.98
C ASN A 400 2.37 -16.76 25.16
N TYR A 401 3.18 -15.80 25.66
CA TYR A 401 4.44 -15.44 24.99
C TYR A 401 5.45 -16.60 25.01
N GLU A 402 5.54 -17.36 26.10
CA GLU A 402 6.37 -18.57 26.17
C GLU A 402 5.91 -19.61 25.14
N LYS A 403 4.60 -19.82 25.01
CA LYS A 403 4.04 -20.73 24.02
C LYS A 403 4.30 -20.25 22.58
N SER A 404 4.22 -18.96 22.33
CA SER A 404 4.58 -18.40 21.04
C SER A 404 6.05 -18.66 20.68
N LEU A 405 6.98 -18.52 21.64
CA LEU A 405 8.41 -18.82 21.42
C LEU A 405 8.69 -20.32 21.26
N GLU A 406 7.94 -21.19 21.95
CA GLU A 406 8.02 -22.65 21.74
C GLU A 406 7.70 -23.00 20.28
N LEU A 407 6.66 -22.37 19.71
CA LEU A 407 6.22 -22.60 18.33
C LEU A 407 7.07 -21.88 17.28
N ASN A 408 7.60 -20.70 17.62
CA ASN A 408 8.50 -19.91 16.78
C ASN A 408 9.62 -19.29 17.61
N PRO A 409 10.78 -19.97 17.75
CA PRO A 409 11.93 -19.47 18.51
C PRO A 409 12.49 -18.13 18.01
N ASN A 410 12.14 -17.70 16.81
CA ASN A 410 12.58 -16.43 16.22
C ASN A 410 11.62 -15.27 16.47
N ASN A 411 10.57 -15.43 17.29
CA ASN A 411 9.64 -14.36 17.63
C ASN A 411 10.31 -13.34 18.58
N LYS A 412 10.94 -12.32 17.98
CA LYS A 412 11.62 -11.24 18.71
C LYS A 412 10.67 -10.39 19.57
N ASN A 413 9.39 -10.29 19.18
CA ASN A 413 8.38 -9.57 19.97
C ASN A 413 8.14 -10.29 21.30
N ALA A 414 7.81 -11.57 21.25
CA ALA A 414 7.58 -12.38 22.43
C ALA A 414 8.82 -12.39 23.36
N GLU A 415 10.03 -12.53 22.81
CA GLU A 415 11.28 -12.45 23.57
C GLU A 415 11.42 -11.11 24.31
N LYS A 416 11.20 -10.00 23.61
CA LYS A 416 11.27 -8.65 24.18
C LYS A 416 10.24 -8.46 25.30
N MET A 417 8.98 -8.88 25.07
CA MET A 417 7.89 -8.69 26.02
C MET A 417 8.08 -9.54 27.28
N LEU A 418 8.55 -10.79 27.15
CA LEU A 418 8.88 -11.64 28.29
C LEU A 418 9.97 -11.03 29.15
N ARG A 419 11.03 -10.47 28.57
CA ARG A 419 12.05 -9.75 29.34
C ARG A 419 11.45 -8.62 30.17
N GLN A 420 10.55 -7.81 29.58
CA GLN A 420 9.90 -6.70 30.28
C GLN A 420 8.96 -7.17 31.40
N LEU A 421 8.18 -8.24 31.17
CA LEU A 421 7.24 -8.77 32.13
C LEU A 421 7.92 -9.48 33.31
N LYS A 422 9.07 -10.15 33.09
CA LYS A 422 9.83 -10.87 34.13
C LYS A 422 10.71 -9.94 34.99
N VAL A 423 11.08 -8.76 34.50
CA VAL A 423 11.93 -7.79 35.25
C VAL A 423 11.12 -6.91 36.22
N LYS A 424 9.84 -6.67 35.97
CA LYS A 424 8.98 -5.91 36.91
C LYS A 424 8.46 -6.81 38.03
N LYS A 425 9.26 -6.89 39.12
CA LYS A 425 8.77 -7.30 40.45
C LYS A 425 8.04 -6.15 41.14
#